data_c181289e3b67145f2e4a006b982e6b46
#
_entry.id   c181289e3b67145f2e4a006b982e6b46
#
_cell.length_a   1.000
_cell.length_b   1.000
_cell.length_c   1.000
_cell.angle_alpha   90.00
_cell.angle_beta   90.00
_cell.angle_gamma   90.00
#
_symmetry.space_group_name_H-M   'P 1'
#
loop_
_entity.id
_entity.type
_entity.pdbx_description
1 polymer ?
#
loop_
_entity_poly.entity_id
_entity_poly.type
_entity_poly.pdbx_seq_one_letter_code
_entity_poly.pdbx_strand_id
1 'polypeptide(L)'
;MATRAQDKDDGSGVKDNVKQPAEYAYDANGNLTKDLNRNIVDIQYNCLNLPSKVTFGDGNTISYVYAADGTKLRTTHVIGNDTTVTDYCGNVVYENKVPKYLLTGEGYVTLADNVYHYYVKDHQGNIRVVVDQDGKVEEVNHYYPFGGIFASSGNAQPYKYNGKELDTKNGLNLYDYGARHYDPALGRFTTMDPMAEKYYPMSPYAYCGDNPIKFIDRNGMDFGPGDLFRTPREAAKDWGMYYNGASIIRKREMGSSIYKVRENGKLKGYSYSPANEGEHSVSISLPPNKEEFAGSIHSHGDADTKHMNNIFSRADIKYIEKTKENGYLATPSGELLEYNPYSRTVKTISRDLPSDPKDPQRKNDITPKDVPAEKGKQMLEELHRKPNLNIPVSQKEKIHWAF
;
A
#
# COMPACT_ATOMS: atom_id res chain seq x y z
N MET A 1 -9.28 -12.45 -19.41
CA MET A 1 -9.34 -13.93 -19.38
C MET A 1 -8.49 -14.39 -18.21
N ALA A 2 -9.09 -14.87 -17.13
CA ALA A 2 -8.32 -15.47 -16.04
C ALA A 2 -7.87 -16.85 -16.49
N THR A 3 -6.57 -17.07 -16.59
CA THR A 3 -5.99 -18.38 -16.90
C THR A 3 -6.15 -19.30 -15.69
N ARG A 4 -6.68 -20.46 -15.96
CA ARG A 4 -6.91 -21.57 -15.04
C ARG A 4 -5.58 -22.00 -14.41
N ALA A 5 -5.43 -21.82 -13.10
CA ALA A 5 -4.40 -22.54 -12.34
C ALA A 5 -4.93 -23.94 -12.07
N GLN A 6 -4.29 -24.96 -12.64
CA GLN A 6 -4.53 -26.37 -12.26
C GLN A 6 -3.73 -26.61 -10.98
N ASP A 7 -4.38 -26.54 -9.83
CA ASP A 7 -3.79 -26.96 -8.57
C ASP A 7 -4.11 -28.43 -8.28
N LYS A 8 -3.07 -29.16 -7.86
CA LYS A 8 -3.26 -30.39 -7.11
C LYS A 8 -3.63 -29.95 -5.69
N ASP A 9 -4.78 -30.38 -5.21
CA ASP A 9 -5.29 -30.11 -3.88
C ASP A 9 -4.31 -30.67 -2.82
N ASP A 10 -3.38 -29.84 -2.39
CA ASP A 10 -2.51 -30.07 -1.23
C ASP A 10 -3.05 -29.41 0.05
N GLY A 11 -4.28 -28.87 -0.03
CA GLY A 11 -4.97 -28.19 1.07
C GLY A 11 -4.49 -26.76 1.36
N SER A 12 -3.55 -26.24 0.58
CA SER A 12 -2.90 -24.92 0.83
C SER A 12 -3.19 -23.85 -0.22
N GLY A 13 -3.87 -24.18 -1.31
CA GLY A 13 -4.12 -23.30 -2.46
C GLY A 13 -5.57 -22.84 -2.62
N VAL A 14 -5.84 -22.18 -3.75
CA VAL A 14 -7.18 -21.81 -4.18
C VAL A 14 -7.96 -23.10 -4.41
N LYS A 15 -9.02 -23.33 -3.62
CA LYS A 15 -9.92 -24.46 -3.84
C LYS A 15 -10.71 -24.21 -5.12
N ASP A 16 -10.37 -24.92 -6.20
CA ASP A 16 -11.17 -25.01 -7.42
C ASP A 16 -12.39 -25.93 -7.15
N ASN A 17 -13.34 -25.41 -6.38
CA ASN A 17 -14.53 -26.15 -5.94
C ASN A 17 -15.57 -26.26 -7.07
N VAL A 18 -15.47 -25.44 -8.11
CA VAL A 18 -16.49 -25.32 -9.15
C VAL A 18 -15.85 -25.25 -10.53
N LYS A 19 -16.15 -26.26 -11.37
CA LYS A 19 -15.68 -26.33 -12.77
C LYS A 19 -16.69 -25.68 -13.72
N GLN A 20 -16.88 -24.37 -13.63
CA GLN A 20 -17.74 -23.61 -14.55
C GLN A 20 -16.93 -22.65 -15.41
N PRO A 21 -17.43 -22.25 -16.61
CA PRO A 21 -16.72 -21.31 -17.49
C PRO A 21 -16.55 -19.90 -16.88
N ALA A 22 -17.40 -19.49 -15.92
CA ALA A 22 -17.36 -18.20 -15.25
C ALA A 22 -17.64 -18.38 -13.75
N GLU A 23 -16.58 -18.47 -12.96
CA GLU A 23 -16.64 -18.67 -11.51
C GLU A 23 -16.72 -17.35 -10.74
N TYR A 24 -16.27 -16.28 -11.39
CA TYR A 24 -16.24 -14.91 -10.87
C TYR A 24 -17.08 -13.98 -11.74
N ALA A 25 -17.82 -13.05 -11.13
CA ALA A 25 -18.50 -11.98 -11.84
C ALA A 25 -18.17 -10.64 -11.18
N TYR A 26 -18.21 -9.58 -12.00
CA TYR A 26 -17.92 -8.21 -11.58
C TYR A 26 -19.01 -7.28 -12.08
N ASP A 27 -19.29 -6.20 -11.33
CA ASP A 27 -20.18 -5.14 -11.77
C ASP A 27 -19.49 -4.15 -12.74
N ALA A 28 -20.23 -3.11 -13.16
CA ALA A 28 -19.71 -2.09 -14.07
C ALA A 28 -18.58 -1.24 -13.45
N ASN A 29 -18.47 -1.19 -12.12
CA ASN A 29 -17.42 -0.51 -11.40
C ASN A 29 -16.19 -1.41 -11.16
N GLY A 30 -16.24 -2.68 -11.63
CA GLY A 30 -15.19 -3.65 -11.42
C GLY A 30 -15.18 -4.27 -10.01
N ASN A 31 -16.26 -4.18 -9.25
CA ASN A 31 -16.38 -4.84 -7.96
C ASN A 31 -16.79 -6.30 -8.14
N LEU A 32 -16.15 -7.22 -7.40
CA LEU A 32 -16.48 -8.63 -7.42
C LEU A 32 -17.89 -8.85 -6.87
N THR A 33 -18.81 -9.36 -7.69
CA THR A 33 -20.19 -9.60 -7.28
C THR A 33 -20.49 -11.08 -7.02
N LYS A 34 -19.62 -12.00 -7.48
CA LYS A 34 -19.79 -13.43 -7.35
C LYS A 34 -18.45 -14.14 -7.27
N ASP A 35 -18.36 -15.14 -6.37
CA ASP A 35 -17.22 -16.05 -6.23
C ASP A 35 -17.75 -17.44 -5.87
N LEU A 36 -17.89 -18.29 -6.87
CA LEU A 36 -18.45 -19.63 -6.68
C LEU A 36 -17.51 -20.56 -5.90
N ASN A 37 -16.21 -20.31 -5.91
CA ASN A 37 -15.24 -21.11 -5.16
C ASN A 37 -15.41 -20.95 -3.65
N ARG A 38 -15.94 -19.78 -3.21
CA ARG A 38 -16.34 -19.50 -1.83
C ARG A 38 -17.84 -19.66 -1.59
N ASN A 39 -18.59 -20.24 -2.54
CA ASN A 39 -20.05 -20.33 -2.48
C ASN A 39 -20.73 -18.95 -2.34
N ILE A 40 -20.10 -17.87 -2.81
CA ILE A 40 -20.66 -16.52 -2.82
C ILE A 40 -21.47 -16.34 -4.10
N VAL A 41 -22.78 -16.10 -3.94
CA VAL A 41 -23.71 -15.93 -5.06
C VAL A 41 -24.02 -14.47 -5.36
N ASP A 42 -23.86 -13.58 -4.39
CA ASP A 42 -24.07 -12.14 -4.55
C ASP A 42 -23.25 -11.32 -3.56
N ILE A 43 -22.63 -10.24 -4.03
CA ILE A 43 -22.03 -9.20 -3.20
C ILE A 43 -22.59 -7.85 -3.64
N GLN A 44 -23.22 -7.14 -2.71
CA GLN A 44 -23.73 -5.78 -2.90
C GLN A 44 -22.75 -4.77 -2.37
N TYR A 45 -22.67 -3.63 -3.03
CA TYR A 45 -21.76 -2.55 -2.68
C TYR A 45 -22.49 -1.25 -2.37
N ASN A 46 -21.90 -0.40 -1.56
CA ASN A 46 -22.37 0.96 -1.32
C ASN A 46 -21.77 1.96 -2.34
N CYS A 47 -22.08 3.25 -2.21
CA CYS A 47 -21.58 4.30 -3.09
C CYS A 47 -20.06 4.54 -3.02
N LEU A 48 -19.37 3.97 -2.02
CA LEU A 48 -17.91 4.00 -1.87
C LEU A 48 -17.23 2.74 -2.44
N ASN A 49 -17.97 1.87 -3.15
CA ASN A 49 -17.51 0.55 -3.60
C ASN A 49 -17.03 -0.35 -2.45
N LEU A 50 -17.56 -0.15 -1.23
CA LEU A 50 -17.35 -1.04 -0.11
C LEU A 50 -18.48 -2.08 -0.05
N PRO A 51 -18.18 -3.36 0.21
CA PRO A 51 -19.22 -4.40 0.27
C PRO A 51 -20.19 -4.10 1.41
N SER A 52 -21.47 -4.01 1.10
CA SER A 52 -22.53 -3.80 2.09
C SER A 52 -23.17 -5.12 2.54
N LYS A 53 -23.20 -6.13 1.65
CA LYS A 53 -23.76 -7.44 1.95
C LYS A 53 -23.10 -8.50 1.07
N VAL A 54 -22.71 -9.62 1.68
CA VAL A 54 -22.31 -10.86 1.02
C VAL A 54 -23.41 -11.89 1.25
N THR A 55 -23.83 -12.58 0.19
CA THR A 55 -24.82 -13.66 0.26
C THR A 55 -24.18 -14.95 -0.27
N PHE A 56 -24.28 -16.01 0.52
CA PHE A 56 -23.78 -17.33 0.17
C PHE A 56 -24.90 -18.21 -0.41
N GLY A 57 -24.54 -19.22 -1.19
CA GLY A 57 -25.48 -20.15 -1.81
C GLY A 57 -26.24 -21.03 -0.82
N ASP A 58 -25.79 -21.13 0.42
CA ASP A 58 -26.46 -21.81 1.53
C ASP A 58 -27.46 -20.90 2.27
N GLY A 59 -27.65 -19.64 1.82
CA GLY A 59 -28.53 -18.65 2.43
C GLY A 59 -27.91 -17.83 3.56
N ASN A 60 -26.70 -18.14 3.98
CA ASN A 60 -25.97 -17.38 4.98
C ASN A 60 -25.61 -15.98 4.45
N THR A 61 -25.49 -15.01 5.33
CA THR A 61 -25.12 -13.63 4.93
C THR A 61 -24.14 -12.98 5.88
N ILE A 62 -23.31 -12.08 5.31
CA ILE A 62 -22.49 -11.15 6.08
C ILE A 62 -22.85 -9.73 5.60
N SER A 63 -23.17 -8.85 6.52
CA SER A 63 -23.53 -7.45 6.20
C SER A 63 -22.62 -6.49 6.93
N TYR A 64 -22.31 -5.38 6.28
CA TYR A 64 -21.41 -4.34 6.79
C TYR A 64 -22.09 -2.98 6.84
N VAL A 65 -21.76 -2.19 7.85
CA VAL A 65 -22.17 -0.79 7.98
C VAL A 65 -20.92 0.07 8.09
N TYR A 66 -20.87 1.12 7.29
CA TYR A 66 -19.74 2.05 7.24
C TYR A 66 -20.20 3.48 7.54
N ALA A 67 -19.30 4.29 8.08
CA ALA A 67 -19.43 5.73 8.14
C ALA A 67 -19.24 6.35 6.74
N ALA A 68 -19.51 7.64 6.60
CA ALA A 68 -19.39 8.35 5.32
C ALA A 68 -17.93 8.41 4.77
N ASP A 69 -16.94 8.27 5.63
CA ASP A 69 -15.53 8.21 5.28
C ASP A 69 -15.01 6.79 4.96
N GLY A 70 -15.90 5.80 4.96
CA GLY A 70 -15.55 4.40 4.72
C GLY A 70 -15.09 3.63 5.97
N THR A 71 -15.06 4.25 7.14
CA THR A 71 -14.73 3.55 8.39
C THR A 71 -15.80 2.49 8.70
N LYS A 72 -15.38 1.24 8.87
CA LYS A 72 -16.29 0.15 9.25
C LYS A 72 -16.79 0.32 10.67
N LEU A 73 -18.12 0.36 10.83
CA LEU A 73 -18.82 0.55 12.11
C LEU A 73 -19.40 -0.76 12.64
N ARG A 74 -19.85 -1.64 11.75
CA ARG A 74 -20.49 -2.89 12.14
C ARG A 74 -20.30 -3.98 11.10
N THR A 75 -20.12 -5.21 11.56
CA THR A 75 -20.29 -6.43 10.78
C THR A 75 -21.38 -7.29 11.44
N THR A 76 -22.28 -7.83 10.62
CA THR A 76 -23.31 -8.78 11.09
C THR A 76 -23.19 -10.07 10.29
N HIS A 77 -22.90 -11.17 10.96
CA HIS A 77 -22.89 -12.51 10.40
C HIS A 77 -24.20 -13.22 10.76
N VAL A 78 -24.89 -13.73 9.75
CA VAL A 78 -26.07 -14.61 9.92
C VAL A 78 -25.69 -15.96 9.31
N ILE A 79 -25.36 -16.92 10.15
CA ILE A 79 -24.86 -18.24 9.76
C ILE A 79 -25.79 -19.30 10.36
N GLY A 80 -26.57 -19.96 9.50
CA GLY A 80 -27.66 -20.82 9.96
C GLY A 80 -28.67 -20.05 10.77
N ASN A 81 -28.87 -20.46 12.02
CA ASN A 81 -29.77 -19.78 12.99
C ASN A 81 -29.04 -18.78 13.88
N ASP A 82 -27.72 -18.67 13.79
CA ASP A 82 -26.93 -17.83 14.66
C ASP A 82 -26.67 -16.45 14.03
N THR A 83 -26.84 -15.42 14.84
CA THR A 83 -26.49 -14.05 14.45
C THR A 83 -25.41 -13.52 15.38
N THR A 84 -24.28 -13.12 14.81
CA THR A 84 -23.19 -12.45 15.53
C THR A 84 -23.06 -11.03 15.01
N VAL A 85 -23.12 -10.06 15.89
CA VAL A 85 -22.94 -8.64 15.59
C VAL A 85 -21.65 -8.16 16.22
N THR A 86 -20.76 -7.61 15.37
CA THR A 86 -19.52 -6.96 15.82
C THR A 86 -19.61 -5.47 15.57
N ASP A 87 -19.50 -4.64 16.62
CA ASP A 87 -19.47 -3.19 16.55
C ASP A 87 -18.05 -2.67 16.79
N TYR A 88 -17.62 -1.73 15.96
CA TYR A 88 -16.29 -1.11 16.02
C TYR A 88 -16.43 0.35 16.51
N CYS A 89 -15.96 0.63 17.71
CA CYS A 89 -16.04 1.94 18.36
C CYS A 89 -14.63 2.46 18.62
N GLY A 90 -13.97 2.99 17.59
CA GLY A 90 -12.56 3.37 17.66
C GLY A 90 -11.68 2.15 17.89
N ASN A 91 -11.01 2.07 19.04
CA ASN A 91 -10.16 0.94 19.42
C ASN A 91 -10.89 -0.11 20.31
N VAL A 92 -12.18 0.07 20.58
CA VAL A 92 -12.99 -0.91 21.34
C VAL A 92 -13.86 -1.68 20.36
N VAL A 93 -13.77 -3.02 20.45
CA VAL A 93 -14.58 -3.94 19.66
C VAL A 93 -15.61 -4.59 20.57
N TYR A 94 -16.87 -4.54 20.16
CA TYR A 94 -17.98 -5.19 20.86
C TYR A 94 -18.44 -6.41 20.05
N GLU A 95 -18.85 -7.46 20.75
CA GLU A 95 -19.54 -8.59 20.14
C GLU A 95 -20.90 -8.78 20.83
N ASN A 96 -21.96 -8.76 20.06
CA ASN A 96 -23.35 -8.85 20.55
C ASN A 96 -23.63 -7.83 21.67
N LYS A 97 -23.17 -6.58 21.49
CA LYS A 97 -23.27 -5.44 22.44
C LYS A 97 -22.44 -5.60 23.72
N VAL A 98 -21.62 -6.65 23.85
CA VAL A 98 -20.72 -6.84 24.98
C VAL A 98 -19.32 -6.38 24.58
N PRO A 99 -18.64 -5.52 25.37
CA PRO A 99 -17.26 -5.14 25.10
C PRO A 99 -16.37 -6.40 25.08
N LYS A 100 -15.63 -6.61 23.99
CA LYS A 100 -14.80 -7.80 23.81
C LYS A 100 -13.32 -7.49 23.89
N TYR A 101 -12.86 -6.56 23.06
CA TYR A 101 -11.46 -6.19 22.94
C TYR A 101 -11.25 -4.68 23.07
N LEU A 102 -10.17 -4.30 23.75
CA LEU A 102 -9.55 -2.98 23.63
C LEU A 102 -8.26 -3.16 22.82
N LEU A 103 -8.25 -2.67 21.58
CA LEU A 103 -7.09 -2.77 20.70
C LEU A 103 -6.01 -1.74 21.09
N THR A 104 -4.75 -2.17 21.09
CA THR A 104 -3.59 -1.34 21.39
C THR A 104 -2.54 -1.44 20.29
N GLY A 105 -1.50 -0.62 20.31
CA GLY A 105 -0.41 -0.70 19.34
C GLY A 105 0.39 -2.01 19.43
N GLU A 106 0.43 -2.61 20.61
CA GLU A 106 1.25 -3.80 20.89
C GLU A 106 0.42 -5.10 20.96
N GLY A 107 -0.92 -4.99 20.89
CA GLY A 107 -1.80 -6.16 21.04
C GLY A 107 -3.23 -5.77 21.36
N TYR A 108 -3.85 -6.44 22.31
CA TYR A 108 -5.21 -6.13 22.79
C TYR A 108 -5.38 -6.54 24.25
N VAL A 109 -6.46 -6.04 24.85
CA VAL A 109 -6.93 -6.46 26.16
C VAL A 109 -8.30 -7.11 25.99
N THR A 110 -8.49 -8.32 26.53
CA THR A 110 -9.84 -8.89 26.67
C THR A 110 -10.57 -8.19 27.82
N LEU A 111 -11.74 -7.60 27.53
CA LEU A 111 -12.46 -6.76 28.49
C LEU A 111 -13.34 -7.55 29.46
N ALA A 112 -13.48 -8.86 29.24
CA ALA A 112 -14.22 -9.76 30.15
C ALA A 112 -13.43 -10.07 31.43
N ASP A 113 -12.11 -10.18 31.31
CA ASP A 113 -11.21 -10.62 32.39
C ASP A 113 -10.01 -9.68 32.61
N ASN A 114 -9.89 -8.63 31.76
CA ASN A 114 -8.80 -7.65 31.76
C ASN A 114 -7.41 -8.26 31.52
N VAL A 115 -7.34 -9.35 30.75
CA VAL A 115 -6.07 -9.98 30.36
C VAL A 115 -5.44 -9.24 29.19
N TYR A 116 -4.15 -8.92 29.29
CA TYR A 116 -3.36 -8.30 28.24
C TYR A 116 -2.77 -9.37 27.32
N HIS A 117 -2.90 -9.15 26.02
CA HIS A 117 -2.36 -10.00 24.96
C HIS A 117 -1.42 -9.19 24.09
N TYR A 118 -0.25 -9.74 23.78
CA TYR A 118 0.80 -9.06 23.02
C TYR A 118 1.03 -9.74 21.68
N TYR A 119 1.28 -8.94 20.66
CA TYR A 119 1.60 -9.38 19.31
C TYR A 119 3.10 -9.41 19.09
N VAL A 120 3.64 -10.59 18.77
CA VAL A 120 4.97 -10.70 18.19
C VAL A 120 4.81 -10.64 16.67
N LYS A 121 5.28 -9.54 16.09
CA LYS A 121 5.13 -9.22 14.68
C LYS A 121 6.45 -9.41 13.94
N ASP A 122 6.39 -9.84 12.68
CA ASP A 122 7.54 -9.79 11.79
C ASP A 122 7.76 -8.38 11.21
N HIS A 123 8.76 -8.25 10.34
CA HIS A 123 9.15 -6.98 9.72
C HIS A 123 8.05 -6.32 8.87
N GLN A 124 7.04 -7.07 8.45
CA GLN A 124 5.90 -6.57 7.68
C GLN A 124 4.67 -6.26 8.55
N GLY A 125 4.78 -6.45 9.87
CA GLY A 125 3.66 -6.28 10.80
C GLY A 125 2.71 -7.47 10.83
N ASN A 126 3.09 -8.61 10.23
CA ASN A 126 2.32 -9.84 10.32
C ASN A 126 2.35 -10.35 11.75
N ILE A 127 1.19 -10.67 12.33
CA ILE A 127 1.09 -11.20 13.69
C ILE A 127 1.49 -12.68 13.65
N ARG A 128 2.73 -12.95 14.08
CA ARG A 128 3.31 -14.30 14.05
C ARG A 128 2.97 -15.10 15.30
N VAL A 129 2.94 -14.43 16.45
CA VAL A 129 2.61 -15.06 17.73
C VAL A 129 1.75 -14.10 18.53
N VAL A 130 0.78 -14.64 19.25
CA VAL A 130 0.03 -13.96 20.31
C VAL A 130 0.41 -14.64 21.65
N VAL A 131 0.81 -13.81 22.61
CA VAL A 131 1.12 -14.26 23.97
C VAL A 131 0.28 -13.48 24.97
N ASP A 132 -0.16 -14.13 26.05
CA ASP A 132 -0.81 -13.45 27.16
C ASP A 132 0.21 -12.71 28.06
N GLN A 133 -0.29 -12.01 29.07
CA GLN A 133 0.52 -11.26 30.04
C GLN A 133 1.47 -12.14 30.87
N ASP A 134 1.22 -13.42 30.96
CA ASP A 134 2.05 -14.40 31.69
C ASP A 134 3.08 -15.07 30.78
N GLY A 135 3.11 -14.68 29.48
CA GLY A 135 4.03 -15.22 28.48
C GLY A 135 3.59 -16.54 27.86
N LYS A 136 2.37 -16.98 28.10
CA LYS A 136 1.81 -18.18 27.47
C LYS A 136 1.46 -17.90 26.03
N VAL A 137 1.93 -18.76 25.13
CA VAL A 137 1.59 -18.69 23.70
C VAL A 137 0.14 -19.15 23.50
N GLU A 138 -0.68 -18.30 22.90
CA GLU A 138 -2.08 -18.55 22.63
C GLU A 138 -2.36 -18.79 21.14
N GLU A 139 -1.55 -18.20 20.28
CA GLU A 139 -1.68 -18.33 18.84
C GLU A 139 -0.32 -18.24 18.15
N VAL A 140 -0.12 -19.06 17.12
CA VAL A 140 1.04 -18.99 16.22
C VAL A 140 0.53 -19.04 14.78
N ASN A 141 1.03 -18.14 13.90
CA ASN A 141 0.66 -18.08 12.49
C ASN A 141 1.87 -18.12 11.58
N HIS A 142 1.76 -18.88 10.50
CA HIS A 142 2.71 -18.92 9.40
C HIS A 142 2.00 -18.54 8.11
N TYR A 143 2.60 -17.59 7.36
CA TYR A 143 1.99 -17.01 6.17
C TYR A 143 2.79 -17.34 4.92
N TYR A 144 2.09 -17.63 3.84
CA TYR A 144 2.62 -17.48 2.48
C TYR A 144 2.96 -16.00 2.19
N PRO A 145 3.80 -15.71 1.18
CA PRO A 145 4.16 -14.33 0.85
C PRO A 145 2.99 -13.37 0.65
N PHE A 146 1.88 -13.86 0.08
CA PHE A 146 0.65 -13.09 -0.14
C PHE A 146 -0.36 -13.17 1.03
N GLY A 147 0.06 -13.63 2.21
CA GLY A 147 -0.75 -13.55 3.43
C GLY A 147 -1.71 -14.71 3.66
N GLY A 148 -1.75 -15.69 2.76
CA GLY A 148 -2.44 -16.96 3.03
C GLY A 148 -1.81 -17.65 4.24
N ILE A 149 -2.62 -18.17 5.16
CA ILE A 149 -2.14 -18.92 6.34
C ILE A 149 -1.94 -20.37 5.91
N PHE A 150 -0.70 -20.88 5.94
CA PHE A 150 -0.44 -22.28 5.63
C PHE A 150 -0.32 -23.17 6.87
N ALA A 151 -0.04 -22.58 8.03
CA ALA A 151 -0.05 -23.29 9.31
C ALA A 151 -0.39 -22.31 10.43
N SER A 152 -1.26 -22.73 11.34
CA SER A 152 -1.59 -21.99 12.53
C SER A 152 -1.90 -22.91 13.70
N SER A 153 -1.67 -22.43 14.92
CA SER A 153 -2.17 -23.04 16.14
C SER A 153 -2.88 -21.98 16.97
N GLY A 154 -4.06 -22.31 17.49
CA GLY A 154 -4.92 -21.34 18.17
C GLY A 154 -5.68 -20.44 17.17
N ASN A 155 -6.61 -19.66 17.70
CA ASN A 155 -7.37 -18.62 16.98
C ASN A 155 -7.91 -17.61 17.99
N ALA A 156 -7.00 -16.92 18.69
CA ALA A 156 -7.33 -16.06 19.82
C ALA A 156 -8.03 -14.77 19.38
N GLN A 157 -7.77 -14.31 18.15
CA GLN A 157 -8.26 -13.02 17.66
C GLN A 157 -8.23 -12.98 16.09
N PRO A 158 -8.97 -12.06 15.43
CA PRO A 158 -9.11 -12.04 13.97
C PRO A 158 -7.95 -11.34 13.22
N TYR A 159 -7.09 -10.56 13.88
CA TYR A 159 -6.04 -9.78 13.22
C TYR A 159 -4.83 -10.67 12.90
N LYS A 160 -4.39 -10.69 11.63
CA LYS A 160 -3.39 -11.64 11.13
C LYS A 160 -2.31 -10.95 10.29
N TYR A 161 -2.31 -11.18 8.99
CA TYR A 161 -1.35 -10.65 8.02
C TYR A 161 -1.40 -9.12 7.96
N ASN A 162 -0.26 -8.44 8.02
CA ASN A 162 -0.08 -6.98 8.16
C ASN A 162 -0.90 -6.35 9.31
N GLY A 163 -1.32 -7.15 10.31
CA GLY A 163 -2.21 -6.72 11.37
C GLY A 163 -3.64 -6.46 10.92
N LYS A 164 -4.06 -6.95 9.75
CA LYS A 164 -5.40 -6.78 9.21
C LYS A 164 -6.36 -7.83 9.74
N GLU A 165 -7.63 -7.44 9.86
CA GLU A 165 -8.70 -8.34 10.26
C GLU A 165 -9.00 -9.34 9.14
N LEU A 166 -8.91 -10.64 9.45
CA LEU A 166 -9.29 -11.73 8.58
C LEU A 166 -10.68 -12.22 8.98
N ASP A 167 -11.65 -12.05 8.09
CA ASP A 167 -12.97 -12.64 8.27
C ASP A 167 -12.99 -14.06 7.69
N THR A 168 -13.06 -15.04 8.57
CA THR A 168 -13.11 -16.48 8.21
C THR A 168 -14.52 -17.07 8.26
N LYS A 169 -15.52 -16.27 8.64
CA LYS A 169 -16.90 -16.75 8.81
C LYS A 169 -17.47 -17.24 7.48
N ASN A 170 -18.14 -18.36 7.56
CA ASN A 170 -18.71 -19.08 6.40
C ASN A 170 -17.73 -19.28 5.23
N GLY A 171 -16.42 -19.38 5.51
CA GLY A 171 -15.39 -19.58 4.49
C GLY A 171 -15.06 -18.34 3.65
N LEU A 172 -15.45 -17.13 4.09
CA LEU A 172 -15.15 -15.88 3.37
C LEU A 172 -13.65 -15.68 3.15
N ASN A 173 -12.83 -15.83 4.21
CA ASN A 173 -11.36 -15.78 4.17
C ASN A 173 -10.78 -14.55 3.42
N LEU A 174 -11.34 -13.36 3.67
CA LEU A 174 -10.87 -12.10 3.12
C LEU A 174 -10.32 -11.21 4.24
N TYR A 175 -9.24 -10.48 3.92
CA TYR A 175 -8.71 -9.44 4.80
C TYR A 175 -9.37 -8.10 4.54
N ASP A 176 -9.71 -7.38 5.59
CA ASP A 176 -10.18 -6.01 5.52
C ASP A 176 -9.01 -5.03 5.56
N TYR A 177 -8.73 -4.38 4.42
CA TYR A 177 -7.71 -3.33 4.31
C TYR A 177 -8.28 -1.91 4.47
N GLY A 178 -9.57 -1.79 4.78
CA GLY A 178 -10.29 -0.52 4.89
C GLY A 178 -10.96 -0.13 3.58
N ALA A 179 -10.23 0.40 2.61
CA ALA A 179 -10.80 0.79 1.32
C ALA A 179 -11.18 -0.40 0.43
N ARG A 180 -10.56 -1.56 0.63
CA ARG A 180 -10.82 -2.78 -0.17
C ARG A 180 -10.74 -4.03 0.69
N HIS A 181 -11.43 -5.09 0.27
CA HIS A 181 -11.19 -6.44 0.77
C HIS A 181 -10.13 -7.13 -0.08
N TYR A 182 -9.20 -7.79 0.59
CA TYR A 182 -8.06 -8.48 -0.01
C TYR A 182 -8.22 -9.99 0.07
N ASP A 183 -8.01 -10.65 -1.05
CA ASP A 183 -8.02 -12.09 -1.20
C ASP A 183 -6.60 -12.66 -1.18
N PRO A 184 -6.16 -13.29 -0.07
CA PRO A 184 -4.81 -13.84 0.04
C PRO A 184 -4.60 -15.10 -0.82
N ALA A 185 -5.68 -15.80 -1.20
CA ALA A 185 -5.60 -16.99 -2.05
C ALA A 185 -5.33 -16.61 -3.51
N LEU A 186 -5.93 -15.52 -3.99
CA LEU A 186 -5.71 -14.99 -5.33
C LEU A 186 -4.57 -13.96 -5.38
N GLY A 187 -4.09 -13.47 -4.24
CA GLY A 187 -3.06 -12.44 -4.15
C GLY A 187 -3.51 -11.07 -4.69
N ARG A 188 -4.83 -10.76 -4.62
CA ARG A 188 -5.43 -9.55 -5.21
C ARG A 188 -6.56 -8.98 -4.37
N PHE A 189 -6.90 -7.72 -4.64
CA PHE A 189 -8.10 -7.10 -4.10
C PHE A 189 -9.37 -7.55 -4.86
N THR A 190 -10.52 -7.49 -4.18
CA THR A 190 -11.83 -7.86 -4.74
C THR A 190 -12.49 -6.72 -5.53
N THR A 191 -12.01 -5.50 -5.37
CA THR A 191 -12.50 -4.29 -6.04
C THR A 191 -11.36 -3.54 -6.71
N MET A 192 -11.68 -2.71 -7.69
CA MET A 192 -10.71 -1.81 -8.31
C MET A 192 -10.14 -0.83 -7.28
N ASP A 193 -8.88 -0.50 -7.46
CA ASP A 193 -8.23 0.53 -6.65
C ASP A 193 -8.91 1.88 -6.87
N PRO A 194 -9.39 2.57 -5.81
CA PRO A 194 -9.87 3.94 -5.93
C PRO A 194 -8.83 4.89 -6.54
N MET A 195 -7.53 4.51 -6.47
CA MET A 195 -6.41 5.25 -7.02
C MET A 195 -5.86 4.62 -8.32
N ALA A 196 -6.61 3.72 -8.98
CA ALA A 196 -6.16 2.98 -10.18
C ALA A 196 -5.63 3.86 -11.30
N GLU A 197 -6.16 5.08 -11.46
CA GLU A 197 -5.67 6.05 -12.42
C GLU A 197 -4.23 6.52 -12.13
N LYS A 198 -3.73 6.28 -10.94
CA LYS A 198 -2.38 6.64 -10.50
C LYS A 198 -1.33 5.63 -11.01
N TYR A 199 -1.72 4.36 -11.20
CA TYR A 199 -0.83 3.25 -11.53
C TYR A 199 -1.25 2.51 -12.80
N TYR A 200 -1.38 3.24 -13.91
CA TYR A 200 -1.76 2.68 -15.22
C TYR A 200 -0.97 1.43 -15.67
N PRO A 201 0.31 1.22 -15.32
CA PRO A 201 1.01 0.00 -15.72
C PRO A 201 0.62 -1.23 -14.94
N MET A 202 -0.07 -1.08 -13.81
CA MET A 202 -0.44 -2.18 -12.94
C MET A 202 -1.92 -2.52 -13.06
N SER A 203 -2.26 -3.78 -12.76
CA SER A 203 -3.65 -4.18 -12.60
C SER A 203 -4.30 -3.38 -11.47
N PRO A 204 -5.52 -2.83 -11.64
CA PRO A 204 -6.22 -2.13 -10.57
C PRO A 204 -6.57 -3.04 -9.37
N TYR A 205 -6.37 -4.33 -9.48
CA TYR A 205 -6.58 -5.32 -8.43
C TYR A 205 -5.28 -5.80 -7.78
N ALA A 206 -4.11 -5.36 -8.28
CA ALA A 206 -2.83 -5.83 -7.79
C ALA A 206 -2.64 -5.47 -6.31
N TYR A 207 -2.07 -6.40 -5.56
CA TYR A 207 -1.65 -6.19 -4.19
C TYR A 207 -0.14 -5.96 -4.16
N CYS A 208 0.29 -4.83 -3.59
CA CYS A 208 1.70 -4.48 -3.42
C CYS A 208 2.55 -4.56 -4.71
N GLY A 209 1.93 -4.32 -5.91
CA GLY A 209 2.63 -4.44 -7.18
C GLY A 209 3.24 -5.83 -7.42
N ASP A 210 2.55 -6.89 -7.00
CA ASP A 210 2.97 -8.29 -7.04
C ASP A 210 4.29 -8.59 -6.27
N ASN A 211 4.67 -7.73 -5.33
CA ASN A 211 5.85 -7.90 -4.48
C ASN A 211 5.55 -7.69 -2.98
N PRO A 212 4.73 -8.55 -2.36
CA PRO A 212 4.27 -8.40 -0.97
C PRO A 212 5.38 -8.64 0.06
N ILE A 213 6.51 -9.22 -0.33
CA ILE A 213 7.69 -9.36 0.55
C ILE A 213 8.35 -8.01 0.80
N LYS A 214 8.29 -7.13 -0.21
CA LYS A 214 8.97 -5.83 -0.18
C LYS A 214 8.05 -4.69 0.22
N PHE A 215 6.79 -4.74 -0.18
CA PHE A 215 5.81 -3.68 0.00
C PHE A 215 4.68 -4.10 0.93
N ILE A 216 4.03 -3.13 1.54
CA ILE A 216 2.84 -3.30 2.38
C ILE A 216 1.82 -2.26 1.93
N ASP A 217 0.63 -2.70 1.57
CA ASP A 217 -0.52 -1.82 1.46
C ASP A 217 -1.09 -1.59 2.87
N ARG A 218 -1.30 -0.34 3.29
CA ARG A 218 -1.75 -0.03 4.65
C ARG A 218 -3.25 0.18 4.78
N ASN A 219 -3.89 0.62 3.73
CA ASN A 219 -5.28 1.07 3.77
C ASN A 219 -6.14 0.54 2.62
N GLY A 220 -5.59 -0.35 1.79
CA GLY A 220 -6.27 -0.86 0.61
C GLY A 220 -6.39 0.18 -0.52
N MET A 221 -5.55 1.19 -0.49
CA MET A 221 -5.33 2.18 -1.53
C MET A 221 -3.82 2.25 -1.70
N ASP A 222 -3.33 2.33 -2.81
CA ASP A 222 -1.95 2.13 -3.20
C ASP A 222 -0.87 3.05 -2.56
N PHE A 223 0.34 2.97 -3.13
CA PHE A 223 1.53 3.76 -2.80
C PHE A 223 1.50 5.14 -3.46
N GLY A 224 2.10 6.18 -2.83
CA GLY A 224 2.20 7.51 -3.43
C GLY A 224 2.64 8.61 -2.46
N PRO A 225 2.59 9.89 -2.87
CA PRO A 225 2.91 11.00 -1.99
C PRO A 225 2.11 10.95 -0.68
N GLY A 226 2.83 10.84 0.45
CA GLY A 226 2.22 10.69 1.78
C GLY A 226 2.04 9.25 2.26
N ASP A 227 2.29 8.24 1.43
CA ASP A 227 2.36 6.86 1.88
C ASP A 227 3.64 6.60 2.67
N LEU A 228 3.61 5.55 3.49
CA LEU A 228 4.72 5.21 4.36
C LEU A 228 5.51 4.05 3.78
N PHE A 229 6.79 4.30 3.56
CA PHE A 229 7.78 3.32 3.12
C PHE A 229 8.75 3.00 4.25
N ARG A 230 9.32 1.81 4.25
CA ARG A 230 10.27 1.40 5.29
C ARG A 230 11.64 2.06 5.13
N THR A 231 12.01 2.36 3.90
CA THR A 231 13.31 2.94 3.56
C THR A 231 13.16 4.11 2.59
N PRO A 232 14.12 5.07 2.57
CA PRO A 232 14.14 6.11 1.56
C PRO A 232 14.23 5.57 0.12
N ARG A 233 14.85 4.40 -0.09
CA ARG A 233 14.95 3.75 -1.41
C ARG A 233 13.59 3.28 -1.93
N GLU A 234 12.75 2.73 -1.05
CA GLU A 234 11.39 2.32 -1.40
C GLU A 234 10.55 3.53 -1.79
N ALA A 235 10.61 4.62 -1.00
CA ALA A 235 9.96 5.88 -1.32
C ALA A 235 10.46 6.46 -2.66
N ALA A 236 11.76 6.40 -2.93
CA ALA A 236 12.34 6.85 -4.19
C ALA A 236 11.89 5.99 -5.39
N LYS A 237 11.79 4.66 -5.21
CA LYS A 237 11.32 3.77 -6.28
C LYS A 237 9.87 4.05 -6.64
N ASP A 238 9.02 4.21 -5.64
CA ASP A 238 7.63 4.56 -5.85
C ASP A 238 7.47 5.91 -6.53
N TRP A 239 8.20 6.92 -6.08
CA TRP A 239 8.24 8.23 -6.73
C TRP A 239 8.62 8.13 -8.22
N GLY A 240 9.64 7.33 -8.54
CA GLY A 240 10.09 7.12 -9.91
C GLY A 240 9.04 6.43 -10.79
N MET A 241 8.35 5.43 -10.27
CA MET A 241 7.23 4.77 -10.96
C MET A 241 6.09 5.75 -11.25
N TYR A 242 5.83 6.68 -10.33
CA TYR A 242 4.74 7.63 -10.43
C TYR A 242 5.07 8.83 -11.35
N TYR A 243 6.24 9.48 -11.15
CA TYR A 243 6.55 10.76 -11.79
C TYR A 243 7.44 10.67 -13.03
N ASN A 244 8.27 9.61 -13.19
CA ASN A 244 9.23 9.57 -14.29
C ASN A 244 8.57 9.57 -15.67
N GLY A 245 7.42 8.89 -15.80
CA GLY A 245 6.66 8.90 -17.05
C GLY A 245 6.16 10.30 -17.46
N ALA A 246 5.63 11.05 -16.51
CA ALA A 246 5.18 12.43 -16.72
C ALA A 246 6.36 13.36 -17.04
N SER A 247 7.49 13.20 -16.35
CA SER A 247 8.73 13.93 -16.60
C SER A 247 9.20 13.76 -18.06
N ILE A 248 9.23 12.51 -18.55
CA ILE A 248 9.61 12.18 -19.94
C ILE A 248 8.64 12.80 -20.95
N ILE A 249 7.32 12.65 -20.75
CA ILE A 249 6.30 13.15 -21.69
C ILE A 249 6.34 14.67 -21.76
N ARG A 250 6.44 15.34 -20.61
CA ARG A 250 6.45 16.81 -20.52
C ARG A 250 7.81 17.42 -20.85
N LYS A 251 8.86 16.58 -20.95
CA LYS A 251 10.27 17.01 -21.13
C LYS A 251 10.71 18.01 -20.06
N ARG A 252 10.34 17.72 -18.81
CA ARG A 252 10.60 18.59 -17.66
C ARG A 252 11.19 17.80 -16.51
N GLU A 253 12.03 18.46 -15.75
CA GLU A 253 12.50 17.91 -14.50
C GLU A 253 11.39 17.95 -13.46
N MET A 254 11.29 16.88 -12.69
CA MET A 254 10.41 16.80 -11.52
C MET A 254 11.27 16.48 -10.31
N GLY A 255 10.89 17.00 -9.13
CA GLY A 255 11.69 16.77 -7.93
C GLY A 255 10.89 16.88 -6.64
N SER A 256 11.28 16.06 -5.66
CA SER A 256 10.66 15.97 -4.34
C SER A 256 11.71 15.76 -3.26
N SER A 257 11.33 16.07 -2.01
CA SER A 257 12.05 15.61 -0.84
C SER A 257 11.49 14.27 -0.37
N ILE A 258 12.37 13.40 0.11
CA ILE A 258 12.03 12.24 0.90
C ILE A 258 12.22 12.62 2.37
N TYR A 259 11.25 12.28 3.22
CA TYR A 259 11.25 12.69 4.63
C TYR A 259 10.85 11.54 5.56
N LYS A 260 11.31 11.63 6.80
CA LYS A 260 10.96 10.71 7.90
C LYS A 260 9.57 11.06 8.42
N VAL A 261 8.75 10.06 8.63
CA VAL A 261 7.44 10.20 9.26
C VAL A 261 7.53 9.62 10.66
N ARG A 262 7.17 10.43 11.67
CA ARG A 262 7.18 10.04 13.07
C ARG A 262 5.79 10.13 13.67
N GLU A 263 5.53 9.24 14.60
CA GLU A 263 4.35 9.27 15.44
C GLU A 263 4.80 9.14 16.90
N ASN A 264 4.41 10.07 17.74
CA ASN A 264 4.84 10.16 19.14
C ASN A 264 6.38 10.10 19.29
N GLY A 265 7.12 10.78 18.39
CA GLY A 265 8.58 10.81 18.36
C GLY A 265 9.26 9.55 17.78
N LYS A 266 8.56 8.45 17.62
CA LYS A 266 9.10 7.20 17.03
C LYS A 266 9.00 7.22 15.50
N LEU A 267 10.09 6.80 14.83
CA LEU A 267 10.10 6.67 13.37
C LEU A 267 9.09 5.58 12.94
N LYS A 268 8.15 5.94 12.08
CA LYS A 268 7.16 5.03 11.47
C LYS A 268 7.56 4.59 10.07
N GLY A 269 8.28 5.44 9.37
CA GLY A 269 8.71 5.17 8.00
C GLY A 269 9.16 6.44 7.28
N TYR A 270 9.18 6.35 5.98
CA TYR A 270 9.57 7.43 5.07
C TYR A 270 8.43 7.71 4.09
N SER A 271 8.37 8.94 3.61
CA SER A 271 7.43 9.36 2.57
C SER A 271 8.10 10.39 1.67
N TYR A 272 7.41 10.86 0.66
CA TYR A 272 7.91 11.93 -0.21
C TYR A 272 6.86 13.00 -0.45
N SER A 273 7.32 14.23 -0.71
CA SER A 273 6.43 15.34 -1.09
C SER A 273 5.92 15.18 -2.53
N PRO A 274 4.76 15.77 -2.90
CA PRO A 274 4.40 15.94 -4.30
C PRO A 274 5.54 16.61 -5.06
N ALA A 275 5.74 16.21 -6.33
CA ALA A 275 6.82 16.75 -7.12
C ALA A 275 6.54 18.20 -7.54
N ASN A 276 7.56 19.03 -7.47
CA ASN A 276 7.62 20.28 -8.21
C ASN A 276 8.11 20.00 -9.63
N GLU A 277 7.77 20.87 -10.57
CA GLU A 277 8.14 20.77 -11.98
C GLU A 277 8.98 21.97 -12.40
N GLY A 278 10.01 21.75 -13.21
CA GLY A 278 10.89 22.78 -13.76
C GLY A 278 11.36 22.43 -15.18
N GLU A 279 11.78 23.42 -15.93
CA GLU A 279 12.17 23.23 -17.34
C GLU A 279 13.59 22.65 -17.48
N HIS A 280 14.54 23.19 -16.76
CA HIS A 280 15.96 22.75 -16.73
C HIS A 280 16.50 22.68 -15.30
N SER A 281 15.66 22.89 -14.34
CA SER A 281 15.99 22.79 -12.94
C SER A 281 14.72 22.67 -12.12
N VAL A 282 14.76 21.91 -11.05
CA VAL A 282 13.62 21.72 -10.16
C VAL A 282 13.96 22.16 -8.73
N SER A 283 13.04 22.88 -8.10
CA SER A 283 13.11 23.14 -6.66
C SER A 283 12.39 22.06 -5.89
N ILE A 284 13.00 21.53 -4.84
CA ILE A 284 12.34 20.60 -3.94
C ILE A 284 11.81 21.34 -2.70
N SER A 285 10.64 20.90 -2.22
CA SER A 285 10.07 21.40 -0.97
C SER A 285 10.69 20.63 0.19
N LEU A 286 11.42 21.30 1.08
CA LEU A 286 12.01 20.66 2.25
C LEU A 286 10.99 20.55 3.40
N PRO A 287 11.07 19.52 4.26
CA PRO A 287 10.30 19.48 5.49
C PRO A 287 10.69 20.63 6.41
N PRO A 288 9.75 21.23 7.19
CA PRO A 288 10.04 22.35 8.10
C PRO A 288 11.13 22.01 9.14
N ASN A 289 11.11 20.79 9.64
CA ASN A 289 12.18 20.29 10.48
C ASN A 289 13.22 19.59 9.60
N LYS A 290 14.42 20.17 9.50
CA LYS A 290 15.54 19.62 8.72
C LYS A 290 15.96 18.21 9.17
N GLU A 291 15.72 17.85 10.42
CA GLU A 291 16.01 16.50 10.94
C GLU A 291 15.10 15.42 10.32
N GLU A 292 13.95 15.82 9.78
CA GLU A 292 13.04 14.91 9.08
C GLU A 292 13.45 14.68 7.61
N PHE A 293 14.34 15.47 7.06
CA PHE A 293 14.84 15.24 5.69
C PHE A 293 15.62 13.92 5.63
N ALA A 294 15.34 13.10 4.63
CA ALA A 294 15.92 11.76 4.46
C ALA A 294 16.50 11.54 3.06
N GLY A 295 16.40 12.54 2.18
CA GLY A 295 16.95 12.49 0.84
C GLY A 295 16.19 13.35 -0.16
N SER A 296 16.77 13.51 -1.34
CA SER A 296 16.14 14.17 -2.49
C SER A 296 15.97 13.20 -3.63
N ILE A 297 14.91 13.40 -4.41
CA ILE A 297 14.70 12.66 -5.66
C ILE A 297 14.30 13.63 -6.75
N HIS A 298 14.80 13.40 -7.97
CA HIS A 298 14.42 14.15 -9.16
C HIS A 298 14.54 13.28 -10.42
N SER A 299 14.05 13.81 -11.53
CA SER A 299 14.15 13.22 -12.86
C SER A 299 14.74 14.25 -13.83
N HIS A 300 15.33 13.77 -14.92
CA HIS A 300 15.95 14.61 -15.96
C HIS A 300 15.12 14.77 -17.24
N GLY A 301 13.81 14.54 -17.18
CA GLY A 301 12.96 14.67 -18.37
C GLY A 301 13.18 13.58 -19.41
N ASP A 302 13.20 13.95 -20.70
CA ASP A 302 13.38 13.03 -21.82
C ASP A 302 14.86 12.76 -22.16
N ALA A 303 15.09 11.78 -23.03
CA ALA A 303 16.42 11.51 -23.56
C ALA A 303 16.79 12.59 -24.58
N ASP A 304 17.64 13.52 -24.19
CA ASP A 304 18.27 14.49 -25.07
C ASP A 304 19.69 14.05 -25.44
N THR A 305 20.02 14.07 -26.73
CA THR A 305 21.37 13.73 -27.22
C THR A 305 22.45 14.76 -26.83
N LYS A 306 22.04 15.94 -26.39
CA LYS A 306 22.94 17.03 -25.98
C LYS A 306 23.32 16.96 -24.49
N HIS A 307 22.51 16.33 -23.67
CA HIS A 307 22.67 16.25 -22.23
C HIS A 307 22.80 14.81 -21.75
N MET A 308 23.59 14.59 -20.71
CA MET A 308 23.79 13.25 -20.12
C MET A 308 22.69 12.96 -19.09
N ASN A 309 21.42 12.85 -19.54
CA ASN A 309 20.24 12.75 -18.67
C ASN A 309 20.13 11.44 -17.87
N ASN A 310 21.01 10.46 -18.15
CA ASN A 310 21.04 9.18 -17.43
C ASN A 310 22.06 9.14 -16.28
N ILE A 311 22.62 10.27 -15.85
CA ILE A 311 23.58 10.37 -14.75
C ILE A 311 23.31 11.62 -13.91
N PHE A 312 23.75 11.61 -12.66
CA PHE A 312 23.74 12.81 -11.81
C PHE A 312 24.62 13.93 -12.41
N SER A 313 24.08 15.14 -12.46
CA SER A 313 24.86 16.32 -12.81
C SER A 313 25.85 16.71 -11.69
N ARG A 314 26.79 17.60 -11.98
CA ARG A 314 27.68 18.14 -10.94
C ARG A 314 26.93 18.94 -9.87
N ALA A 315 25.85 19.59 -10.26
CA ALA A 315 25.00 20.37 -9.34
C ALA A 315 24.26 19.44 -8.38
N ASP A 316 23.73 18.31 -8.87
CA ASP A 316 23.08 17.28 -8.04
C ASP A 316 24.03 16.75 -6.98
N ILE A 317 25.22 16.33 -7.41
CA ILE A 317 26.24 15.80 -6.49
C ILE A 317 26.61 16.84 -5.42
N LYS A 318 26.84 18.09 -5.81
CA LYS A 318 27.16 19.17 -4.88
C LYS A 318 26.05 19.41 -3.86
N TYR A 319 24.79 19.34 -4.30
CA TYR A 319 23.65 19.48 -3.41
C TYR A 319 23.56 18.31 -2.42
N ILE A 320 23.65 17.09 -2.92
CA ILE A 320 23.58 15.86 -2.11
C ILE A 320 24.72 15.85 -1.07
N GLU A 321 25.94 16.24 -1.47
CA GLU A 321 27.08 16.34 -0.53
C GLU A 321 26.88 17.42 0.53
N LYS A 322 26.17 18.52 0.20
CA LYS A 322 25.82 19.58 1.16
C LYS A 322 24.76 19.11 2.19
N THR A 323 23.76 18.33 1.74
CA THR A 323 22.68 17.86 2.63
C THR A 323 23.09 16.65 3.47
N LYS A 324 24.14 15.92 3.07
CA LYS A 324 24.61 14.69 3.71
C LYS A 324 23.58 13.54 3.76
N GLU A 325 22.53 13.63 2.96
CA GLU A 325 21.55 12.56 2.78
C GLU A 325 21.63 12.02 1.36
N ASN A 326 21.20 10.77 1.14
CA ASN A 326 21.27 10.16 -0.20
C ASN A 326 20.43 10.94 -1.20
N GLY A 327 20.92 11.06 -2.43
CA GLY A 327 20.15 11.59 -3.56
C GLY A 327 19.76 10.48 -4.51
N TYR A 328 18.57 10.62 -5.11
CA TYR A 328 18.02 9.67 -6.07
C TYR A 328 17.73 10.37 -7.39
N LEU A 329 17.98 9.66 -8.49
CA LEU A 329 17.74 10.13 -9.85
C LEU A 329 16.92 9.09 -10.62
N ALA A 330 15.75 9.46 -11.09
CA ALA A 330 14.97 8.70 -12.06
C ALA A 330 15.40 9.15 -13.47
N THR A 331 15.90 8.21 -14.26
CA THR A 331 16.48 8.50 -15.57
C THR A 331 15.50 8.25 -16.73
N PRO A 332 15.67 8.92 -17.89
CA PRO A 332 14.93 8.58 -19.09
C PRO A 332 15.15 7.13 -19.55
N SER A 333 16.32 6.54 -19.28
CA SER A 333 16.57 5.13 -19.61
C SER A 333 15.72 4.13 -18.78
N GLY A 334 15.01 4.58 -17.75
CA GLY A 334 14.17 3.76 -16.87
C GLY A 334 14.92 3.18 -15.66
N GLU A 335 16.07 3.76 -15.31
CA GLU A 335 16.82 3.38 -14.10
C GLU A 335 16.50 4.34 -12.95
N LEU A 336 16.54 3.81 -11.72
CA LEU A 336 16.64 4.58 -10.48
C LEU A 336 18.07 4.48 -9.98
N LEU A 337 18.75 5.61 -9.91
CA LEU A 337 20.10 5.72 -9.37
C LEU A 337 20.08 6.29 -7.96
N GLU A 338 21.01 5.87 -7.11
CA GLU A 338 21.27 6.42 -5.79
C GLU A 338 22.71 6.93 -5.70
N TYR A 339 22.91 8.17 -5.29
CA TYR A 339 24.20 8.71 -4.90
C TYR A 339 24.31 8.76 -3.39
N ASN A 340 25.37 8.15 -2.84
CA ASN A 340 25.67 8.21 -1.41
C ASN A 340 26.78 9.26 -1.15
N PRO A 341 26.51 10.33 -0.38
CA PRO A 341 27.48 11.41 -0.18
C PRO A 341 28.70 11.03 0.66
N TYR A 342 28.62 9.96 1.47
CA TYR A 342 29.72 9.51 2.32
C TYR A 342 30.70 8.62 1.56
N SER A 343 30.20 7.66 0.80
CA SER A 343 31.03 6.78 -0.03
C SER A 343 31.36 7.37 -1.39
N ARG A 344 30.68 8.45 -1.81
CA ARG A 344 30.77 9.10 -3.13
C ARG A 344 30.58 8.11 -4.30
N THR A 345 29.65 7.19 -4.13
CA THR A 345 29.35 6.16 -5.11
C THR A 345 27.93 6.27 -5.64
N VAL A 346 27.77 6.00 -6.92
CA VAL A 346 26.48 5.81 -7.59
C VAL A 346 26.15 4.32 -7.64
N LYS A 347 24.91 3.97 -7.31
CA LYS A 347 24.38 2.60 -7.45
C LYS A 347 23.07 2.61 -8.21
N THR A 348 22.87 1.67 -9.12
CA THR A 348 21.54 1.41 -9.70
C THR A 348 20.70 0.64 -8.69
N ILE A 349 19.55 1.19 -8.33
CA ILE A 349 18.59 0.61 -7.37
C ILE A 349 17.50 -0.19 -8.08
N SER A 350 17.04 0.28 -9.25
CA SER A 350 16.04 -0.39 -10.07
C SER A 350 16.27 -0.09 -11.55
N ARG A 351 15.71 -0.94 -12.42
CA ARG A 351 15.66 -0.76 -13.89
C ARG A 351 14.24 -0.88 -14.41
N ASP A 352 13.24 -0.69 -13.55
CA ASP A 352 11.82 -0.95 -13.82
C ASP A 352 11.00 0.34 -13.81
N LEU A 353 11.61 1.52 -13.97
CA LEU A 353 10.88 2.78 -14.09
C LEU A 353 10.38 2.97 -15.53
N PRO A 354 9.32 3.78 -15.77
CA PRO A 354 8.94 4.20 -17.11
C PRO A 354 10.14 4.75 -17.86
N SER A 355 10.31 4.36 -19.12
CA SER A 355 11.50 4.68 -19.92
C SER A 355 11.13 5.37 -21.25
N ASP A 356 11.94 6.34 -21.69
CA ASP A 356 11.75 7.02 -22.97
C ASP A 356 12.00 6.05 -24.14
N PRO A 357 11.01 5.81 -25.02
CA PRO A 357 11.19 4.96 -26.20
C PRO A 357 12.30 5.45 -27.16
N LYS A 358 12.72 6.71 -27.06
CA LYS A 358 13.78 7.30 -27.88
C LYS A 358 15.16 7.23 -27.24
N ASP A 359 15.27 6.80 -25.98
CA ASP A 359 16.56 6.70 -25.32
C ASP A 359 17.33 5.49 -25.84
N PRO A 360 18.52 5.68 -26.45
CA PRO A 360 19.35 4.56 -26.91
C PRO A 360 19.93 3.72 -25.78
N GLN A 361 19.90 4.22 -24.54
CA GLN A 361 20.34 3.51 -23.33
C GLN A 361 19.17 2.87 -22.57
N ARG A 362 17.97 2.85 -23.12
CA ARG A 362 16.75 2.29 -22.52
C ARG A 362 16.99 0.90 -21.94
N LYS A 363 16.49 0.66 -20.71
CA LYS A 363 16.71 -0.58 -19.94
C LYS A 363 15.49 -1.49 -19.86
N ASN A 364 14.31 -0.99 -20.24
CA ASN A 364 13.04 -1.74 -20.19
C ASN A 364 12.05 -1.17 -21.21
N ASP A 365 10.88 -1.82 -21.37
CA ASP A 365 9.82 -1.42 -22.29
C ASP A 365 8.60 -0.79 -21.59
N ILE A 366 8.76 -0.31 -20.36
CA ILE A 366 7.68 0.34 -19.60
C ILE A 366 7.40 1.70 -20.24
N THR A 367 6.20 1.82 -20.80
CA THR A 367 5.77 3.04 -21.51
C THR A 367 5.52 4.19 -20.54
N PRO A 368 6.08 5.40 -20.80
CA PRO A 368 5.78 6.60 -20.02
C PRO A 368 4.28 6.94 -20.09
N LYS A 369 3.73 7.41 -18.97
CA LYS A 369 2.36 7.94 -18.89
C LYS A 369 2.37 9.24 -18.13
N ASP A 370 1.46 10.16 -18.52
CA ASP A 370 1.34 11.45 -17.87
C ASP A 370 0.50 11.36 -16.59
N VAL A 371 0.85 12.19 -15.61
CA VAL A 371 0.12 12.34 -14.34
C VAL A 371 -0.49 13.74 -14.33
N PRO A 372 -1.83 13.90 -14.16
CA PRO A 372 -2.46 15.21 -14.15
C PRO A 372 -1.87 16.13 -13.06
N ALA A 373 -1.44 17.33 -13.45
CA ALA A 373 -0.78 18.28 -12.54
C ALA A 373 -1.68 18.73 -11.36
N GLU A 374 -3.01 18.72 -11.55
CA GLU A 374 -3.98 19.09 -10.52
C GLU A 374 -4.08 18.05 -9.39
N LYS A 375 -3.83 16.77 -9.69
CA LYS A 375 -3.85 15.70 -8.66
C LYS A 375 -2.79 15.90 -7.59
N GLY A 376 -1.61 16.40 -7.92
CA GLY A 376 -0.56 16.68 -6.92
C GLY A 376 -1.00 17.73 -5.88
N LYS A 377 -1.80 18.73 -6.29
CA LYS A 377 -2.36 19.74 -5.37
C LYS A 377 -3.48 19.16 -4.51
N GLN A 378 -4.39 18.38 -5.10
CA GLN A 378 -5.49 17.72 -4.36
C GLN A 378 -4.93 16.74 -3.33
N MET A 379 -3.93 15.94 -3.69
CA MET A 379 -3.25 15.03 -2.76
C MET A 379 -2.57 15.78 -1.61
N LEU A 380 -1.95 16.94 -1.88
CA LEU A 380 -1.36 17.79 -0.83
C LEU A 380 -2.44 18.32 0.12
N GLU A 381 -3.59 18.72 -0.40
CA GLU A 381 -4.73 19.21 0.39
C GLU A 381 -5.35 18.10 1.21
N GLU A 382 -5.48 16.89 0.67
CA GLU A 382 -5.97 15.72 1.39
C GLU A 382 -5.00 15.27 2.50
N LEU A 383 -3.69 15.34 2.26
CA LEU A 383 -2.68 15.06 3.26
C LEU A 383 -2.73 16.07 4.42
N HIS A 384 -2.98 17.34 4.13
CA HIS A 384 -3.15 18.38 5.16
C HIS A 384 -4.43 18.23 6.00
N ARG A 385 -5.43 17.50 5.48
CA ARG A 385 -6.69 17.21 6.20
C ARG A 385 -6.60 16.03 7.18
N LYS A 386 -5.52 15.24 7.15
CA LYS A 386 -5.33 14.11 8.07
C LYS A 386 -4.81 14.61 9.43
N PRO A 387 -5.61 14.59 10.51
CA PRO A 387 -5.32 15.32 11.75
C PRO A 387 -4.13 14.80 12.57
N ASN A 388 -3.52 13.66 12.20
CA ASN A 388 -2.45 13.01 12.95
C ASN A 388 -1.11 12.94 12.20
N LEU A 389 -1.02 13.48 10.98
CA LEU A 389 0.22 13.56 10.23
C LEU A 389 0.74 15.01 10.32
N ASN A 390 1.76 15.24 11.13
CA ASN A 390 2.56 16.47 11.06
C ASN A 390 3.33 16.46 9.73
N ILE A 391 2.62 16.81 8.64
CA ILE A 391 3.22 17.07 7.34
C ILE A 391 3.58 18.53 7.32
N PRO A 392 4.86 18.83 7.26
CA PRO A 392 5.33 20.20 7.33
C PRO A 392 4.84 21.05 6.15
N VAL A 393 4.29 22.21 6.43
CA VAL A 393 4.02 23.25 5.41
C VAL A 393 5.36 23.78 4.90
N SER A 394 5.63 23.60 3.62
CA SER A 394 6.92 23.84 3.00
C SER A 394 7.36 25.32 3.06
N GLN A 395 8.56 25.58 3.54
CA GLN A 395 9.31 26.77 3.11
C GLN A 395 9.99 26.45 1.77
N LYS A 396 9.67 27.24 0.73
CA LYS A 396 10.27 27.09 -0.60
C LYS A 396 11.74 27.56 -0.55
N GLU A 397 12.68 26.64 -0.40
CA GLU A 397 14.06 26.93 -0.82
C GLU A 397 14.16 26.65 -2.35
N LYS A 398 14.45 27.67 -3.13
CA LYS A 398 14.77 27.53 -4.55
C LYS A 398 16.17 26.94 -4.66
N ILE A 399 16.25 25.70 -5.04
CA ILE A 399 17.50 25.05 -5.41
C ILE A 399 17.56 25.08 -6.93
N HIS A 400 18.46 25.89 -7.49
CA HIS A 400 18.71 25.89 -8.91
C HIS A 400 19.69 24.77 -9.24
N TRP A 401 19.20 23.74 -9.89
CA TRP A 401 20.03 22.77 -10.61
C TRP A 401 20.43 23.44 -11.92
N ALA A 402 21.65 23.97 -12.02
CA ALA A 402 22.17 24.57 -13.25
C ALA A 402 23.06 23.54 -13.96
N PHE A 403 22.83 23.34 -15.25
CA PHE A 403 23.68 22.55 -16.14
C PHE A 403 25.03 23.24 -16.42
#